data_d96d9201392f0159c120a302ed83cbac
#
_entry.id   d96d9201392f0159c120a302ed83cbac
#
_cell.length_a   1.000
_cell.length_b   1.000
_cell.length_c   1.000
_cell.angle_alpha   90.00
_cell.angle_beta   90.00
_cell.angle_gamma   90.00
#
_symmetry.space_group_name_H-M   'P 1'
#
loop_
_entity.id
_entity.type
_entity.pdbx_description
1 polymer ?
#
loop_
_entity_poly.entity_id
_entity_poly.type
_entity_poly.pdbx_seq_one_letter_code
_entity_poly.pdbx_strand_id
1 'polypeptide(L)'
;MADRVKFKDLSPAEQQDHRDRLRHSTAHVLAEAVTKLFPEAQLTIGPPIQDGFYYDFAVPEPFTPEDLKKIELEMRDSIRANTEFVERETSRDEALELVKDNQYKVEILQGIPADERVTFCSHSDGAFEDLCRGGHMHRTGDIKAYKLLSTAGAYWRGDESNPMLQRIYGTAWESRDAQKAYLKRVEEAEKRDHRKLGRALGLFFFDPIAPASPFFLPKGAQVLNSLIDYVKELYGKYGYQEVMTPQIFNTDLWKQSGHLDAYAENMYFVDVDEREFGVKPMNCPAAAMLYLADSHSYRELPMRLADFGRLHRNERSGVTHGLTRVRSFVQDDAHIFCTLDQIGTEINSFLDMLKEAYSTLGFDSYRLELSLRPEKRVGSDEMWDKAEAALTELLDASGVEYTAESGEGAFYGPKIDIFVPDAIGRDWQLGTVQLDFSLPERFDMEYAAEDGTRQRPVVIHRAMYGSLERFLGVLIEHLSGAFPLWMAPVQAVVVPIADRHISFCDEVAAKLKAQGIRAHVDNSNDRMNAKIRQAQLQKVPYMLVAGDQEIEAGTVAVRTRTGENLDPMTVDEIVAKFTTQIAERS
;
A
#
# COMPACT_ATOMS: atom_id res chain seq x y z
N MET A 1 -4.36 46.43 -7.62
CA MET A 1 -4.83 45.09 -7.21
C MET A 1 -4.53 44.16 -8.38
N ALA A 2 -3.46 43.40 -8.31
CA ALA A 2 -3.20 42.40 -9.33
C ALA A 2 -4.33 41.35 -9.26
N ASP A 3 -4.92 41.00 -10.41
CA ASP A 3 -5.91 39.95 -10.51
C ASP A 3 -5.32 38.67 -9.90
N ARG A 4 -5.80 38.26 -8.71
CA ARG A 4 -5.40 36.97 -8.11
C ARG A 4 -5.93 35.86 -9.03
N VAL A 5 -5.03 35.14 -9.69
CA VAL A 5 -5.36 33.93 -10.46
C VAL A 5 -6.18 32.99 -9.56
N LYS A 6 -7.30 32.51 -10.04
CA LYS A 6 -8.15 31.60 -9.24
C LYS A 6 -7.43 30.26 -9.13
N PHE A 7 -7.51 29.63 -7.97
CA PHE A 7 -6.87 28.34 -7.69
C PHE A 7 -7.08 27.30 -8.80
N LYS A 8 -8.30 27.23 -9.35
CA LYS A 8 -8.66 26.29 -10.43
C LYS A 8 -7.96 26.56 -11.78
N ASP A 9 -7.42 27.76 -11.96
CA ASP A 9 -6.75 28.19 -13.19
C ASP A 9 -5.21 28.05 -13.08
N LEU A 10 -4.70 27.55 -11.93
CA LEU A 10 -3.30 27.22 -11.68
C LEU A 10 -2.98 25.85 -12.29
N SER A 11 -1.72 25.65 -12.69
CA SER A 11 -1.20 24.33 -13.05
C SER A 11 -1.20 23.37 -11.83
N PRO A 12 -1.14 22.04 -12.03
CA PRO A 12 -1.09 21.08 -10.93
C PRO A 12 0.05 21.35 -9.94
N ALA A 13 1.23 21.72 -10.40
CA ALA A 13 2.39 22.07 -9.56
C ALA A 13 2.13 23.34 -8.73
N GLU A 14 1.54 24.38 -9.32
CA GLU A 14 1.18 25.60 -8.60
C GLU A 14 0.06 25.38 -7.60
N GLN A 15 -0.90 24.49 -7.90
CA GLN A 15 -1.95 24.07 -6.95
C GLN A 15 -1.34 23.36 -5.75
N GLN A 16 -0.36 22.48 -5.97
CA GLN A 16 0.33 21.78 -4.90
C GLN A 16 1.13 22.76 -4.03
N ASP A 17 1.95 23.64 -4.63
CA ASP A 17 2.69 24.68 -3.90
C ASP A 17 1.75 25.57 -3.06
N HIS A 18 0.61 25.97 -3.62
CA HIS A 18 -0.40 26.72 -2.89
C HIS A 18 -0.93 25.95 -1.67
N ARG A 19 -1.22 24.65 -1.84
CA ARG A 19 -1.68 23.79 -0.73
C ARG A 19 -0.61 23.60 0.33
N ASP A 20 0.64 23.45 -0.07
CA ASP A 20 1.76 23.26 0.88
C ASP A 20 1.98 24.52 1.71
N ARG A 21 1.95 25.71 1.09
CA ARG A 21 2.00 27.00 1.82
C ARG A 21 0.79 27.18 2.74
N LEU A 22 -0.40 26.81 2.29
CA LEU A 22 -1.63 26.86 3.09
C LEU A 22 -1.53 25.96 4.33
N ARG A 23 -1.06 24.73 4.16
CA ARG A 23 -0.88 23.73 5.22
C ARG A 23 0.20 24.16 6.21
N HIS A 24 1.34 24.63 5.71
CA HIS A 24 2.42 25.17 6.53
C HIS A 24 1.94 26.37 7.38
N SER A 25 1.26 27.31 6.77
CA SER A 25 0.68 28.45 7.51
C SER A 25 -0.34 28.02 8.57
N THR A 26 -1.14 26.97 8.25
CA THR A 26 -2.10 26.42 9.21
C THR A 26 -1.41 25.73 10.38
N ALA A 27 -0.25 25.08 10.14
CA ALA A 27 0.58 24.49 11.20
C ALA A 27 1.13 25.55 12.16
N HIS A 28 1.52 26.73 11.65
CA HIS A 28 1.93 27.86 12.51
C HIS A 28 0.78 28.41 13.36
N VAL A 29 -0.42 28.55 12.79
CA VAL A 29 -1.62 28.95 13.55
C VAL A 29 -1.99 27.88 14.60
N LEU A 30 -1.79 26.60 14.31
CA LEU A 30 -1.92 25.52 15.31
C LEU A 30 -0.90 25.71 16.44
N ALA A 31 0.37 25.95 16.11
CA ALA A 31 1.42 26.14 17.10
C ALA A 31 1.14 27.34 18.02
N GLU A 32 0.68 28.47 17.48
CA GLU A 32 0.23 29.61 18.25
C GLU A 32 -0.91 29.24 19.20
N ALA A 33 -1.95 28.56 18.71
CA ALA A 33 -3.10 28.19 19.52
C ALA A 33 -2.71 27.25 20.67
N VAL A 34 -1.81 26.29 20.39
CA VAL A 34 -1.31 25.37 21.43
C VAL A 34 -0.50 26.10 22.47
N THR A 35 0.43 27.00 22.11
CA THR A 35 1.24 27.74 23.09
C THR A 35 0.42 28.70 23.95
N LYS A 36 -0.68 29.23 23.42
CA LYS A 36 -1.62 30.05 24.20
C LYS A 36 -2.41 29.26 25.24
N LEU A 37 -2.86 28.07 24.87
CA LEU A 37 -3.69 27.22 25.74
C LEU A 37 -2.86 26.32 26.68
N PHE A 38 -1.64 25.98 26.27
CA PHE A 38 -0.70 25.12 26.98
C PHE A 38 0.67 25.77 27.02
N PRO A 39 0.90 26.74 27.91
CA PRO A 39 2.16 27.53 27.97
C PRO A 39 3.42 26.71 28.22
N GLU A 40 3.31 25.50 28.80
CA GLU A 40 4.42 24.56 29.01
C GLU A 40 4.79 23.77 27.76
N ALA A 41 3.99 23.83 26.68
CA ALA A 41 4.26 23.11 25.46
C ALA A 41 5.50 23.66 24.74
N GLN A 42 6.47 22.79 24.44
CA GLN A 42 7.62 23.16 23.62
C GLN A 42 7.36 22.78 22.16
N LEU A 43 7.54 23.78 21.29
CA LEU A 43 7.39 23.61 19.84
C LEU A 43 8.57 22.82 19.26
N THR A 44 8.29 21.93 18.30
CA THR A 44 9.34 21.22 17.57
C THR A 44 9.28 21.51 16.07
N ILE A 45 8.60 20.68 15.28
CA ILE A 45 8.45 20.84 13.82
C ILE A 45 7.00 20.68 13.38
N GLY A 46 6.61 21.42 12.32
CA GLY A 46 5.25 21.41 11.76
C GLY A 46 5.24 21.45 10.23
N PRO A 47 5.73 20.40 9.51
CA PRO A 47 5.75 20.40 8.06
C PRO A 47 4.37 20.14 7.45
N PRO A 48 4.13 20.64 6.21
CA PRO A 48 3.05 20.14 5.39
C PRO A 48 3.29 18.67 4.99
N ILE A 49 2.21 17.94 4.79
CA ILE A 49 2.18 16.57 4.23
C ILE A 49 1.14 16.48 3.11
N GLN A 50 1.11 15.39 2.36
CA GLN A 50 0.33 15.25 1.13
C GLN A 50 -1.11 15.76 1.22
N ASP A 51 -1.90 15.41 2.25
CA ASP A 51 -3.30 15.80 2.40
C ASP A 51 -3.55 16.65 3.66
N GLY A 52 -2.49 17.19 4.28
CA GLY A 52 -2.62 17.91 5.53
C GLY A 52 -1.31 18.49 6.06
N PHE A 53 -1.23 18.54 7.35
CA PHE A 53 -0.05 18.96 8.10
C PHE A 53 -0.04 18.26 9.45
N TYR A 54 1.09 18.28 10.12
CA TYR A 54 1.14 17.98 11.54
C TYR A 54 2.01 19.00 12.27
N TYR A 55 1.92 19.00 13.58
CA TYR A 55 2.88 19.69 14.44
C TYR A 55 3.19 18.81 15.66
N ASP A 56 4.48 18.70 16.00
CA ASP A 56 4.95 17.94 17.15
C ASP A 56 5.20 18.87 18.34
N PHE A 57 4.74 18.45 19.50
CA PHE A 57 4.83 19.19 20.75
C PHE A 57 5.43 18.31 21.84
N ALA A 58 6.38 18.85 22.61
CA ALA A 58 6.73 18.26 23.89
C ALA A 58 5.80 18.84 24.95
N VAL A 59 4.97 17.99 25.55
CA VAL A 59 3.98 18.36 26.57
C VAL A 59 4.03 17.38 27.73
N PRO A 60 3.72 17.82 28.98
CA PRO A 60 3.68 16.94 30.14
C PRO A 60 2.58 15.88 30.06
N GLU A 61 1.42 16.23 29.55
CA GLU A 61 0.24 15.37 29.43
C GLU A 61 -0.21 15.29 27.97
N PRO A 62 -0.65 14.11 27.49
CA PRO A 62 -1.16 13.92 26.14
C PRO A 62 -2.41 14.75 25.85
N PHE A 63 -2.52 15.30 24.64
CA PHE A 63 -3.73 16.00 24.19
C PHE A 63 -4.92 15.06 24.09
N THR A 64 -6.07 15.53 24.57
CA THR A 64 -7.36 14.84 24.48
C THR A 64 -8.18 15.30 23.28
N PRO A 65 -9.22 14.57 22.85
CA PRO A 65 -10.14 15.03 21.80
C PRO A 65 -10.87 16.34 22.14
N GLU A 66 -11.08 16.63 23.45
CA GLU A 66 -11.64 17.88 23.95
C GLU A 66 -10.66 19.05 23.76
N ASP A 67 -9.37 18.79 23.92
CA ASP A 67 -8.34 19.82 23.72
C ASP A 67 -8.22 20.18 22.24
N LEU A 68 -8.34 19.22 21.32
CA LEU A 68 -8.38 19.54 19.87
C LEU A 68 -9.52 20.51 19.54
N LYS A 69 -10.68 20.39 20.17
CA LYS A 69 -11.81 21.31 19.96
C LYS A 69 -11.50 22.72 20.46
N LYS A 70 -10.84 22.84 21.64
CA LYS A 70 -10.41 24.13 22.19
C LYS A 70 -9.36 24.79 21.29
N ILE A 71 -8.39 24.00 20.83
CA ILE A 71 -7.33 24.46 19.93
C ILE A 71 -7.95 24.95 18.61
N GLU A 72 -8.89 24.21 18.00
CA GLU A 72 -9.60 24.68 16.78
C GLU A 72 -10.34 26.00 16.99
N LEU A 73 -10.89 26.25 18.17
CA LEU A 73 -11.54 27.52 18.49
C LEU A 73 -10.54 28.68 18.56
N GLU A 74 -9.39 28.46 19.20
CA GLU A 74 -8.33 29.47 19.29
C GLU A 74 -7.73 29.76 17.91
N MET A 75 -7.45 28.71 17.11
CA MET A 75 -7.01 28.87 15.71
C MET A 75 -7.98 29.72 14.89
N ARG A 76 -9.29 29.54 15.09
CA ARG A 76 -10.31 30.33 14.39
C ARG A 76 -10.21 31.81 14.72
N ASP A 77 -9.88 32.16 15.96
CA ASP A 77 -9.75 33.55 16.39
C ASP A 77 -8.48 34.19 15.81
N SER A 78 -7.34 33.48 15.77
CA SER A 78 -6.12 33.90 15.06
C SER A 78 -6.35 34.10 13.56
N ILE A 79 -7.10 33.19 12.90
CA ILE A 79 -7.45 33.32 11.48
C ILE A 79 -8.36 34.51 11.22
N ARG A 80 -9.32 34.80 12.11
CA ARG A 80 -10.22 35.94 11.99
C ARG A 80 -9.52 37.28 12.18
N ALA A 81 -8.45 37.32 12.96
CA ALA A 81 -7.62 38.51 13.12
C ALA A 81 -6.98 38.98 11.81
N ASN A 82 -6.81 38.05 10.84
CA ASN A 82 -6.35 38.33 9.48
C ASN A 82 -5.02 39.10 9.43
N THR A 83 -4.07 38.71 10.27
CA THR A 83 -2.73 39.30 10.36
C THR A 83 -1.81 38.78 9.28
N GLU A 84 -0.75 39.49 8.96
CA GLU A 84 0.23 39.10 7.95
C GLU A 84 1.21 38.03 8.49
N PHE A 85 1.65 37.10 7.66
CA PHE A 85 2.83 36.32 7.91
C PHE A 85 4.05 37.12 7.47
N VAL A 86 4.96 37.34 8.40
CA VAL A 86 6.17 38.15 8.18
C VAL A 86 7.39 37.24 8.38
N GLU A 87 8.10 36.98 7.29
CA GLU A 87 9.37 36.26 7.33
C GLU A 87 10.52 37.22 7.57
N ARG A 88 11.43 36.89 8.48
CA ARG A 88 12.67 37.60 8.70
C ARG A 88 13.87 36.67 8.75
N GLU A 89 14.94 37.09 8.13
CA GLU A 89 16.26 36.47 8.25
C GLU A 89 16.95 36.97 9.50
N THR A 90 17.65 36.11 10.23
CA THR A 90 18.36 36.45 11.45
C THR A 90 19.74 35.80 11.49
N SER A 91 20.66 36.38 12.29
CA SER A 91 21.94 35.73 12.52
C SER A 91 21.79 34.45 13.37
N ARG A 92 22.72 33.53 13.25
CA ARG A 92 22.70 32.29 14.02
C ARG A 92 22.78 32.55 15.54
N ASP A 93 23.56 33.54 15.96
CA ASP A 93 23.70 33.90 17.36
C ASP A 93 22.40 34.52 17.92
N GLU A 94 21.74 35.38 17.17
CA GLU A 94 20.42 35.93 17.54
C GLU A 94 19.36 34.81 17.58
N ALA A 95 19.38 33.88 16.59
CA ALA A 95 18.48 32.74 16.55
C ALA A 95 18.64 31.83 17.78
N LEU A 96 19.88 31.56 18.20
CA LEU A 96 20.17 30.77 19.41
C LEU A 96 19.63 31.43 20.66
N GLU A 97 19.75 32.77 20.77
CA GLU A 97 19.19 33.50 21.91
C GLU A 97 17.66 33.45 21.94
N LEU A 98 17.00 33.54 20.77
CA LEU A 98 15.55 33.44 20.65
C LEU A 98 14.99 32.07 21.05
N VAL A 99 15.70 31.00 20.77
CA VAL A 99 15.22 29.63 21.03
C VAL A 99 15.89 28.95 22.23
N LYS A 100 16.73 29.65 23.02
CA LYS A 100 17.57 29.07 24.08
C LYS A 100 16.81 28.23 25.11
N ASP A 101 15.54 28.56 25.36
CA ASP A 101 14.68 27.87 26.33
C ASP A 101 13.95 26.68 25.73
N ASN A 102 14.13 26.39 24.43
CA ASN A 102 13.54 25.28 23.73
C ASN A 102 14.62 24.36 23.16
N GLN A 103 14.92 23.27 23.87
CA GLN A 103 15.98 22.32 23.50
C GLN A 103 15.82 21.76 22.07
N TYR A 104 14.59 21.54 21.61
CA TYR A 104 14.33 20.98 20.28
C TYR A 104 14.66 21.99 19.18
N LYS A 105 14.31 23.27 19.36
CA LYS A 105 14.65 24.33 18.42
C LYS A 105 16.16 24.63 18.40
N VAL A 106 16.83 24.55 19.54
CA VAL A 106 18.29 24.63 19.62
C VAL A 106 18.95 23.52 18.80
N GLU A 107 18.48 22.29 18.97
CA GLU A 107 19.01 21.13 18.22
C GLU A 107 18.73 21.24 16.71
N ILE A 108 17.54 21.71 16.30
CA ILE A 108 17.21 21.98 14.90
C ILE A 108 18.17 23.00 14.33
N LEU A 109 18.36 24.13 15.03
CA LEU A 109 19.22 25.20 14.59
C LEU A 109 20.70 24.78 14.45
N GLN A 110 21.18 23.94 15.35
CA GLN A 110 22.54 23.38 15.29
C GLN A 110 22.72 22.44 14.08
N GLY A 111 21.65 21.78 13.64
CA GLY A 111 21.65 20.90 12.48
C GLY A 111 21.55 21.63 11.12
N ILE A 112 21.27 22.94 11.09
CA ILE A 112 21.23 23.73 9.85
C ILE A 112 22.67 23.96 9.39
N PRO A 113 23.06 23.66 8.12
CA PRO A 113 24.39 23.94 7.56
C PRO A 113 24.82 25.39 7.75
N ALA A 114 26.13 25.64 7.87
CA ALA A 114 26.64 26.97 8.19
C ALA A 114 26.41 28.01 7.07
N ASP A 115 26.22 27.56 5.86
CA ASP A 115 25.96 28.35 4.65
C ASP A 115 24.46 28.55 4.38
N GLU A 116 23.58 27.86 5.09
CA GLU A 116 22.13 28.06 4.98
C GLU A 116 21.66 29.24 5.83
N ARG A 117 20.63 29.93 5.29
CA ARG A 117 19.98 31.05 5.99
C ARG A 117 19.12 30.55 7.13
N VAL A 118 19.12 31.30 8.22
CA VAL A 118 18.22 31.09 9.36
C VAL A 118 17.08 32.09 9.29
N THR A 119 15.86 31.59 9.21
CA THR A 119 14.67 32.42 9.08
C THR A 119 13.65 32.11 10.17
N PHE A 120 12.93 33.14 10.59
CA PHE A 120 11.77 33.05 11.46
C PHE A 120 10.54 33.59 10.75
N CYS A 121 9.39 33.05 11.08
CA CYS A 121 8.12 33.59 10.61
C CYS A 121 7.25 33.97 11.79
N SER A 122 6.76 35.22 11.76
CA SER A 122 5.83 35.75 12.76
C SER A 122 4.46 36.04 12.15
N HIS A 123 3.42 36.00 12.98
CA HIS A 123 2.09 36.50 12.69
C HIS A 123 1.42 37.01 13.98
N SER A 124 0.13 37.34 13.94
CA SER A 124 -0.58 37.93 15.08
C SER A 124 0.09 39.23 15.59
N ASP A 125 0.48 40.07 14.60
CA ASP A 125 1.19 41.34 14.84
C ASP A 125 2.48 41.17 15.66
N GLY A 126 3.17 40.05 15.47
CA GLY A 126 4.42 39.71 16.15
C GLY A 126 4.24 39.02 17.51
N ALA A 127 3.00 38.69 17.90
CA ALA A 127 2.75 37.99 19.16
C ALA A 127 3.14 36.53 19.13
N PHE A 128 3.26 35.94 17.94
CA PHE A 128 3.78 34.58 17.71
C PHE A 128 4.89 34.60 16.67
N GLU A 129 5.99 33.95 16.97
CA GLU A 129 7.12 33.77 16.07
C GLU A 129 7.71 32.37 16.22
N ASP A 130 8.05 31.72 15.11
CA ASP A 130 8.67 30.41 15.11
C ASP A 130 9.78 30.26 14.06
N LEU A 131 10.79 29.43 14.36
CA LEU A 131 11.87 29.08 13.46
C LEU A 131 11.31 28.23 12.30
N CYS A 132 11.42 28.70 11.07
CA CYS A 132 10.95 27.98 9.90
C CYS A 132 11.70 28.38 8.62
N ARG A 133 11.51 27.61 7.54
CA ARG A 133 12.14 27.86 6.23
C ARG A 133 11.36 28.79 5.31
N GLY A 134 10.29 29.42 5.81
CA GLY A 134 9.40 30.27 5.01
C GLY A 134 8.39 29.50 4.15
N GLY A 135 7.82 30.17 3.15
CA GLY A 135 6.83 29.57 2.26
C GLY A 135 5.41 29.59 2.85
N HIS A 136 4.98 30.74 3.35
CA HIS A 136 3.66 30.94 3.93
C HIS A 136 2.65 31.59 2.97
N MET A 137 1.37 31.53 3.35
CA MET A 137 0.32 32.39 2.81
C MET A 137 0.60 33.85 3.18
N HIS A 138 -0.05 34.79 2.50
CA HIS A 138 0.15 36.20 2.80
C HIS A 138 -0.42 36.58 4.18
N ARG A 139 -1.62 36.07 4.52
CA ARG A 139 -2.33 36.41 5.76
C ARG A 139 -2.97 35.17 6.39
N THR A 140 -3.14 35.17 7.71
CA THR A 140 -3.87 34.14 8.43
C THR A 140 -5.30 33.96 7.90
N GLY A 141 -5.95 35.07 7.48
CA GLY A 141 -7.28 35.04 6.84
C GLY A 141 -7.36 34.35 5.48
N ASP A 142 -6.24 33.99 4.85
CA ASP A 142 -6.21 33.17 3.63
C ASP A 142 -6.52 31.69 3.91
N ILE A 143 -6.44 31.25 5.16
CA ILE A 143 -6.81 29.90 5.61
C ILE A 143 -8.34 29.80 5.66
N LYS A 144 -8.95 29.25 4.58
CA LYS A 144 -10.41 29.22 4.41
C LYS A 144 -11.08 28.00 5.02
N ALA A 145 -10.41 26.87 5.00
CA ALA A 145 -10.97 25.59 5.43
C ALA A 145 -9.86 24.71 6.05
N TYR A 146 -9.98 24.41 7.33
CA TYR A 146 -9.06 23.55 8.07
C TYR A 146 -9.83 22.68 9.06
N LYS A 147 -9.19 21.61 9.52
CA LYS A 147 -9.73 20.69 10.54
C LYS A 147 -8.58 20.01 11.26
N LEU A 148 -8.61 19.94 12.58
CA LEU A 148 -7.76 19.02 13.34
C LEU A 148 -8.38 17.61 13.31
N LEU A 149 -7.55 16.61 13.06
CA LEU A 149 -8.01 15.24 12.80
C LEU A 149 -7.82 14.32 14.00
N SER A 150 -6.57 14.22 14.50
CA SER A 150 -6.21 13.27 15.54
C SER A 150 -4.92 13.68 16.26
N THR A 151 -4.63 12.97 17.35
CA THR A 151 -3.34 13.02 18.04
C THR A 151 -2.65 11.66 17.97
N ALA A 152 -1.31 11.65 18.01
CA ALA A 152 -0.50 10.44 18.11
C ALA A 152 0.79 10.73 18.89
N GLY A 153 1.37 9.70 19.50
CA GLY A 153 2.74 9.74 19.97
C GLY A 153 3.72 9.67 18.79
N ALA A 154 4.80 10.44 18.85
CA ALA A 154 5.88 10.39 17.86
C ALA A 154 7.22 10.58 18.56
N TYR A 155 8.18 9.68 18.33
CA TYR A 155 9.53 9.86 18.87
C TYR A 155 10.26 10.99 18.15
N TRP A 156 10.99 11.81 18.92
CA TRP A 156 11.80 12.86 18.34
C TRP A 156 12.77 12.30 17.29
N ARG A 157 12.76 12.89 16.08
CA ARG A 157 13.53 12.40 14.91
C ARG A 157 13.27 10.93 14.51
N GLY A 158 12.17 10.34 14.95
CA GLY A 158 11.81 8.97 14.62
C GLY A 158 12.65 7.89 15.32
N ASP A 159 13.43 8.25 16.33
CA ASP A 159 14.27 7.33 17.09
C ASP A 159 13.60 6.98 18.42
N GLU A 160 13.33 5.70 18.65
CA GLU A 160 12.67 5.18 19.85
C GLU A 160 13.47 5.43 21.16
N SER A 161 14.75 5.75 21.06
CA SER A 161 15.60 6.15 22.20
C SER A 161 15.39 7.61 22.63
N ASN A 162 14.77 8.43 21.78
CA ASN A 162 14.50 9.83 22.05
C ASN A 162 13.16 10.04 22.76
N PRO A 163 12.92 11.23 23.36
CA PRO A 163 11.66 11.56 24.02
C PRO A 163 10.46 11.41 23.09
N MET A 164 9.36 10.89 23.64
CA MET A 164 8.08 10.81 22.95
C MET A 164 7.38 12.18 22.99
N LEU A 165 7.06 12.70 21.81
CA LEU A 165 6.31 13.91 21.58
C LEU A 165 4.83 13.61 21.32
N GLN A 166 3.99 14.63 21.42
CA GLN A 166 2.59 14.58 21.01
C GLN A 166 2.44 15.26 19.66
N ARG A 167 2.03 14.50 18.66
CA ARG A 167 1.75 14.96 17.30
C ARG A 167 0.28 15.25 17.13
N ILE A 168 -0.05 16.46 16.66
CA ILE A 168 -1.42 16.81 16.24
C ILE A 168 -1.45 16.80 14.72
N TYR A 169 -2.33 15.98 14.12
CA TYR A 169 -2.60 15.99 12.69
C TYR A 169 -3.76 16.92 12.35
N GLY A 170 -3.59 17.65 11.26
CA GLY A 170 -4.62 18.51 10.72
C GLY A 170 -4.65 18.49 9.20
N THR A 171 -5.69 19.06 8.62
CA THR A 171 -5.83 19.25 7.17
C THR A 171 -6.27 20.67 6.86
N ALA A 172 -5.79 21.20 5.72
CA ALA A 172 -6.21 22.52 5.23
C ALA A 172 -6.36 22.49 3.70
N TRP A 173 -7.39 23.20 3.23
CA TRP A 173 -7.82 23.18 1.83
C TRP A 173 -8.17 24.58 1.34
N GLU A 174 -8.02 24.81 0.05
CA GLU A 174 -8.32 26.07 -0.63
C GLU A 174 -9.79 26.48 -0.55
N SER A 175 -10.68 25.52 -0.26
CA SER A 175 -12.12 25.78 -0.13
C SER A 175 -12.79 24.81 0.86
N ARG A 176 -13.97 25.19 1.34
CA ARG A 176 -14.81 24.31 2.17
C ARG A 176 -15.32 23.08 1.41
N ASP A 177 -15.55 23.21 0.12
CA ASP A 177 -16.00 22.07 -0.70
C ASP A 177 -14.88 21.05 -0.89
N ALA A 178 -13.64 21.49 -1.14
CA ALA A 178 -12.47 20.62 -1.19
C ALA A 178 -12.24 19.90 0.14
N GLN A 179 -12.33 20.62 1.27
CA GLN A 179 -12.23 20.01 2.59
C GLN A 179 -13.33 18.98 2.85
N LYS A 180 -14.59 19.29 2.49
CA LYS A 180 -15.73 18.38 2.66
C LYS A 180 -15.55 17.11 1.81
N ALA A 181 -15.06 17.26 0.58
CA ALA A 181 -14.74 16.12 -0.28
C ALA A 181 -13.66 15.23 0.33
N TYR A 182 -12.59 15.84 0.86
CA TYR A 182 -11.53 15.13 1.57
C TYR A 182 -12.04 14.39 2.81
N LEU A 183 -12.78 15.07 3.69
CA LEU A 183 -13.32 14.45 4.92
C LEU A 183 -14.27 13.29 4.61
N LYS A 184 -15.07 13.40 3.55
CA LYS A 184 -15.90 12.29 3.05
C LYS A 184 -15.03 11.12 2.59
N ARG A 185 -13.93 11.38 1.88
CA ARG A 185 -12.98 10.36 1.46
C ARG A 185 -12.34 9.65 2.66
N VAL A 186 -11.93 10.40 3.69
CA VAL A 186 -11.39 9.82 4.93
C VAL A 186 -12.42 8.94 5.65
N GLU A 187 -13.67 9.41 5.76
CA GLU A 187 -14.77 8.60 6.35
C GLU A 187 -15.01 7.30 5.57
N GLU A 188 -15.01 7.37 4.25
CA GLU A 188 -15.13 6.18 3.40
C GLU A 188 -13.91 5.24 3.55
N ALA A 189 -12.69 5.79 3.67
CA ALA A 189 -11.49 5.00 3.95
C ALA A 189 -11.60 4.24 5.27
N GLU A 190 -12.09 4.90 6.33
CA GLU A 190 -12.30 4.25 7.62
C GLU A 190 -13.34 3.11 7.59
N LYS A 191 -14.40 3.26 6.79
CA LYS A 191 -15.41 2.22 6.60
C LYS A 191 -14.87 1.02 5.83
N ARG A 192 -13.92 1.27 4.92
CA ARG A 192 -13.30 0.26 4.07
C ARG A 192 -12.04 -0.37 4.67
N ASP A 193 -11.56 0.12 5.81
CA ASP A 193 -10.33 -0.35 6.46
C ASP A 193 -10.30 -1.88 6.53
N HIS A 194 -9.32 -2.50 5.85
CA HIS A 194 -9.17 -3.95 5.74
C HIS A 194 -9.05 -4.66 7.10
N ARG A 195 -8.54 -3.98 8.13
CA ARG A 195 -8.40 -4.52 9.49
C ARG A 195 -9.77 -4.67 10.15
N LYS A 196 -10.67 -3.68 9.94
CA LYS A 196 -12.05 -3.72 10.43
C LYS A 196 -12.87 -4.74 9.64
N LEU A 197 -12.82 -4.66 8.30
CA LEU A 197 -13.55 -5.57 7.41
C LEU A 197 -13.05 -7.01 7.53
N GLY A 198 -11.73 -7.22 7.57
CA GLY A 198 -11.14 -8.54 7.72
C GLY A 198 -11.60 -9.25 8.99
N ARG A 199 -11.64 -8.52 10.11
CA ARG A 199 -12.18 -9.04 11.36
C ARG A 199 -13.69 -9.33 11.29
N ALA A 200 -14.48 -8.38 10.77
CA ALA A 200 -15.94 -8.51 10.66
C ALA A 200 -16.37 -9.65 9.73
N LEU A 201 -15.61 -9.90 8.66
CA LEU A 201 -15.86 -10.97 7.70
C LEU A 201 -15.20 -12.31 8.09
N GLY A 202 -14.39 -12.35 9.15
CA GLY A 202 -13.70 -13.54 9.62
C GLY A 202 -12.60 -14.00 8.65
N LEU A 203 -11.79 -13.06 8.09
CA LEU A 203 -10.75 -13.36 7.11
C LEU A 203 -9.39 -13.62 7.76
N PHE A 204 -8.98 -12.77 8.70
CA PHE A 204 -7.68 -12.86 9.37
C PHE A 204 -7.69 -12.12 10.71
N PHE A 205 -6.64 -12.37 11.50
CA PHE A 205 -6.33 -11.62 12.72
C PHE A 205 -4.82 -11.52 12.92
N PHE A 206 -4.41 -10.63 13.82
CA PHE A 206 -3.03 -10.49 14.30
C PHE A 206 -2.97 -10.80 15.79
N ASP A 207 -1.87 -11.42 16.22
CA ASP A 207 -1.62 -11.73 17.62
C ASP A 207 -0.18 -11.33 18.01
N PRO A 208 0.06 -10.80 19.23
CA PRO A 208 1.39 -10.44 19.69
C PRO A 208 2.41 -11.58 19.69
N ILE A 209 1.98 -12.84 19.68
CA ILE A 209 2.88 -14.00 19.59
C ILE A 209 3.62 -14.07 18.25
N ALA A 210 3.06 -13.47 17.19
CA ALA A 210 3.68 -13.34 15.87
C ALA A 210 3.51 -11.88 15.38
N PRO A 211 4.32 -10.94 15.90
CA PRO A 211 4.14 -9.51 15.62
C PRO A 211 4.19 -9.22 14.13
N ALA A 212 3.18 -8.47 13.64
CA ALA A 212 3.03 -8.08 12.23
C ALA A 212 3.04 -9.25 11.23
N SER A 213 2.61 -10.44 11.67
CA SER A 213 2.40 -11.61 10.81
C SER A 213 0.94 -12.04 10.90
N PRO A 214 0.19 -12.09 9.79
CA PRO A 214 -1.23 -12.39 9.81
C PRO A 214 -1.51 -13.89 10.02
N PHE A 215 -2.55 -14.18 10.82
CA PHE A 215 -3.17 -15.50 10.87
C PHE A 215 -4.40 -15.47 9.98
N PHE A 216 -4.39 -16.23 8.88
CA PHE A 216 -5.55 -16.35 8.01
C PHE A 216 -6.53 -17.40 8.53
N LEU A 217 -7.79 -16.99 8.68
CA LEU A 217 -8.90 -17.88 8.99
C LEU A 217 -9.37 -18.61 7.71
N PRO A 218 -10.19 -19.67 7.80
CA PRO A 218 -10.59 -20.45 6.62
C PRO A 218 -11.14 -19.61 5.47
N LYS A 219 -11.96 -18.59 5.75
CA LYS A 219 -12.48 -17.68 4.73
C LYS A 219 -11.39 -16.84 4.07
N GLY A 220 -10.45 -16.32 4.86
CA GLY A 220 -9.32 -15.54 4.35
C GLY A 220 -8.36 -16.38 3.52
N ALA A 221 -8.03 -17.58 3.99
CA ALA A 221 -7.22 -18.54 3.24
C ALA A 221 -7.87 -18.91 1.89
N GLN A 222 -9.20 -19.08 1.86
CA GLN A 222 -9.92 -19.34 0.60
C GLN A 222 -9.78 -18.18 -0.40
N VAL A 223 -9.91 -16.93 0.04
CA VAL A 223 -9.74 -15.75 -0.83
C VAL A 223 -8.31 -15.64 -1.33
N LEU A 224 -7.32 -15.83 -0.44
CA LEU A 224 -5.90 -15.80 -0.80
C LEU A 224 -5.55 -16.89 -1.81
N ASN A 225 -6.02 -18.12 -1.59
CA ASN A 225 -5.81 -19.22 -2.52
C ASN A 225 -6.46 -18.94 -3.88
N SER A 226 -7.67 -18.36 -3.92
CA SER A 226 -8.30 -17.97 -5.19
C SER A 226 -7.45 -16.95 -5.99
N LEU A 227 -6.76 -16.03 -5.31
CA LEU A 227 -5.80 -15.12 -5.94
C LEU A 227 -4.59 -15.89 -6.51
N ILE A 228 -4.01 -16.79 -5.71
CA ILE A 228 -2.87 -17.61 -6.12
C ILE A 228 -3.23 -18.49 -7.32
N ASP A 229 -4.39 -19.15 -7.28
CA ASP A 229 -4.86 -20.02 -8.37
C ASP A 229 -5.01 -19.21 -9.66
N TYR A 230 -5.54 -17.99 -9.58
CA TYR A 230 -5.67 -17.12 -10.74
C TYR A 230 -4.29 -16.70 -11.31
N VAL A 231 -3.34 -16.36 -10.44
CA VAL A 231 -1.96 -16.07 -10.90
C VAL A 231 -1.34 -17.30 -11.57
N LYS A 232 -1.55 -18.51 -11.04
CA LYS A 232 -1.05 -19.74 -11.65
C LYS A 232 -1.64 -20.00 -13.04
N GLU A 233 -2.91 -19.67 -13.25
CA GLU A 233 -3.51 -19.74 -14.59
C GLU A 233 -2.83 -18.76 -15.57
N LEU A 234 -2.59 -17.51 -15.12
CA LEU A 234 -1.86 -16.54 -15.91
C LEU A 234 -0.43 -17.01 -16.19
N TYR A 235 0.24 -17.60 -15.21
CA TYR A 235 1.57 -18.19 -15.40
C TYR A 235 1.58 -19.27 -16.49
N GLY A 236 0.61 -20.17 -16.48
CA GLY A 236 0.45 -21.15 -17.54
C GLY A 236 0.26 -20.51 -18.92
N LYS A 237 -0.56 -19.45 -19.02
CA LYS A 237 -0.82 -18.72 -20.26
C LYS A 237 0.40 -17.98 -20.78
N TYR A 238 1.19 -17.35 -19.88
CA TYR A 238 2.35 -16.52 -20.22
C TYR A 238 3.68 -17.29 -20.16
N GLY A 239 3.66 -18.62 -19.97
CA GLY A 239 4.82 -19.49 -20.05
C GLY A 239 5.77 -19.41 -18.85
N TYR A 240 5.28 -19.11 -17.67
CA TYR A 240 6.04 -19.19 -16.43
C TYR A 240 6.03 -20.59 -15.86
N GLN A 241 7.12 -20.99 -15.23
CA GLN A 241 7.28 -22.25 -14.54
C GLN A 241 7.36 -22.02 -13.04
N GLU A 242 6.49 -22.67 -12.27
CA GLU A 242 6.51 -22.59 -10.80
C GLU A 242 7.66 -23.41 -10.24
N VAL A 243 8.41 -22.81 -9.32
CA VAL A 243 9.49 -23.44 -8.57
C VAL A 243 9.28 -23.26 -7.08
N MET A 244 9.96 -24.05 -6.27
CA MET A 244 9.92 -23.96 -4.81
C MET A 244 11.34 -23.99 -4.28
N THR A 245 11.69 -23.00 -3.44
CA THR A 245 13.02 -22.87 -2.86
C THR A 245 12.98 -22.92 -1.32
N PRO A 246 14.09 -23.32 -0.66
CA PRO A 246 14.18 -23.35 0.80
C PRO A 246 13.90 -21.99 1.46
N GLN A 247 13.56 -21.99 2.74
CA GLN A 247 13.30 -20.79 3.53
C GLN A 247 14.56 -20.25 4.23
N ILE A 248 15.52 -21.11 4.52
CA ILE A 248 16.69 -20.80 5.32
C ILE A 248 17.92 -21.21 4.51
N PHE A 249 18.87 -20.29 4.39
CA PHE A 249 20.11 -20.48 3.64
C PHE A 249 21.32 -20.07 4.50
N ASN A 250 22.46 -20.71 4.26
CA ASN A 250 23.73 -20.26 4.82
C ASN A 250 24.01 -18.80 4.41
N THR A 251 24.56 -18.00 5.31
CA THR A 251 24.88 -16.58 5.08
C THR A 251 25.85 -16.34 3.93
N ASP A 252 26.61 -17.34 3.47
CA ASP A 252 27.48 -17.23 2.29
C ASP A 252 26.69 -16.89 1.02
N LEU A 253 25.44 -17.39 0.88
CA LEU A 253 24.56 -17.01 -0.24
C LEU A 253 24.22 -15.51 -0.21
N TRP A 254 24.00 -14.98 0.98
CA TRP A 254 23.65 -13.57 1.18
C TRP A 254 24.87 -12.64 1.02
N LYS A 255 26.08 -13.11 1.31
CA LYS A 255 27.35 -12.42 0.98
C LYS A 255 27.55 -12.38 -0.53
N GLN A 256 27.43 -13.52 -1.20
CA GLN A 256 27.62 -13.61 -2.65
C GLN A 256 26.66 -12.69 -3.40
N SER A 257 25.40 -12.66 -3.02
CA SER A 257 24.36 -11.83 -3.65
C SER A 257 24.41 -10.34 -3.24
N GLY A 258 25.22 -9.95 -2.24
CA GLY A 258 25.32 -8.58 -1.73
C GLY A 258 24.22 -8.17 -0.74
N HIS A 259 23.35 -9.07 -0.36
CA HIS A 259 22.26 -8.75 0.58
C HIS A 259 22.79 -8.43 1.99
N LEU A 260 23.87 -9.04 2.44
CA LEU A 260 24.46 -8.71 3.74
C LEU A 260 25.01 -7.27 3.79
N ASP A 261 25.53 -6.76 2.69
CA ASP A 261 26.10 -5.41 2.64
C ASP A 261 25.01 -4.32 2.59
N ALA A 262 23.91 -4.60 1.88
CA ALA A 262 22.89 -3.61 1.57
C ALA A 262 21.58 -3.78 2.37
N TYR A 263 21.32 -4.96 2.95
CA TYR A 263 19.98 -5.32 3.46
C TYR A 263 19.97 -6.07 4.79
N ALA A 264 21.12 -6.26 5.45
CA ALA A 264 21.26 -7.06 6.69
C ALA A 264 20.30 -6.63 7.82
N GLU A 265 20.06 -5.32 7.99
CA GLU A 265 19.17 -4.79 9.03
C GLU A 265 17.72 -5.30 8.91
N ASN A 266 17.30 -5.67 7.70
CA ASN A 266 15.97 -6.18 7.41
C ASN A 266 15.90 -7.71 7.37
N MET A 267 16.96 -8.43 7.74
CA MET A 267 17.01 -9.89 7.72
C MET A 267 16.87 -10.48 9.12
N TYR A 268 16.32 -11.70 9.19
CA TYR A 268 16.37 -12.54 10.36
C TYR A 268 17.50 -13.55 10.22
N PHE A 269 18.31 -13.69 11.27
CA PHE A 269 19.39 -14.66 11.35
C PHE A 269 19.11 -15.72 12.41
N VAL A 270 19.57 -16.93 12.17
CA VAL A 270 19.47 -18.07 13.10
C VAL A 270 20.78 -18.83 13.13
N ASP A 271 21.22 -19.21 14.32
CA ASP A 271 22.40 -20.04 14.51
C ASP A 271 21.99 -21.51 14.56
N VAL A 272 22.59 -22.32 13.68
CA VAL A 272 22.38 -23.78 13.63
C VAL A 272 23.74 -24.47 13.52
N ASP A 273 24.06 -25.36 14.44
CA ASP A 273 25.32 -26.13 14.46
C ASP A 273 26.58 -25.24 14.31
N GLU A 274 26.63 -24.15 15.08
CA GLU A 274 27.72 -23.16 15.09
C GLU A 274 27.91 -22.43 13.75
N ARG A 275 26.88 -22.41 12.90
CA ARG A 275 26.84 -21.68 11.64
C ARG A 275 25.66 -20.71 11.60
N GLU A 276 25.91 -19.55 11.04
CA GLU A 276 24.86 -18.56 10.84
C GLU A 276 24.11 -18.79 9.54
N PHE A 277 22.78 -18.78 9.61
CA PHE A 277 21.86 -18.87 8.50
C PHE A 277 20.96 -17.65 8.46
N GLY A 278 20.57 -17.23 7.25
CA GLY A 278 19.57 -16.18 7.03
C GLY A 278 18.23 -16.75 6.59
N VAL A 279 17.13 -16.29 7.19
CA VAL A 279 15.79 -16.52 6.67
C VAL A 279 15.60 -15.65 5.44
N LYS A 280 15.15 -16.20 4.31
CA LYS A 280 15.12 -15.46 3.05
C LYS A 280 14.22 -14.22 3.09
N PRO A 281 14.75 -13.03 2.80
CA PRO A 281 14.00 -11.79 2.64
C PRO A 281 13.51 -11.58 1.20
N MET A 282 14.13 -12.27 0.25
CA MET A 282 13.88 -12.21 -1.20
C MET A 282 14.16 -13.58 -1.85
N ASN A 283 13.58 -13.85 -3.03
CA ASN A 283 13.78 -15.12 -3.75
C ASN A 283 14.95 -15.07 -4.74
N CYS A 284 15.48 -13.90 -5.08
CA CYS A 284 16.47 -13.69 -6.15
C CYS A 284 17.69 -14.61 -6.06
N PRO A 285 18.40 -14.74 -4.90
CA PRO A 285 19.57 -15.61 -4.83
C PRO A 285 19.23 -17.09 -5.00
N ALA A 286 18.02 -17.50 -4.58
CA ALA A 286 17.56 -18.87 -4.77
C ALA A 286 17.23 -19.16 -6.26
N ALA A 287 16.64 -18.21 -6.98
CA ALA A 287 16.43 -18.30 -8.43
C ALA A 287 17.76 -18.40 -9.18
N ALA A 288 18.79 -17.65 -8.74
CA ALA A 288 20.15 -17.78 -9.28
C ALA A 288 20.73 -19.20 -9.12
N MET A 289 20.53 -19.79 -7.94
CA MET A 289 20.97 -21.18 -7.69
C MET A 289 20.24 -22.19 -8.58
N LEU A 290 18.95 -21.95 -8.88
CA LEU A 290 18.19 -22.80 -9.80
C LEU A 290 18.72 -22.68 -11.23
N TYR A 291 19.03 -21.47 -11.68
CA TYR A 291 19.65 -21.25 -12.99
C TYR A 291 21.01 -21.98 -13.10
N LEU A 292 21.83 -21.92 -12.06
CA LEU A 292 23.16 -22.54 -12.04
C LEU A 292 23.14 -24.07 -11.87
N ALA A 293 21.98 -24.67 -11.64
CA ALA A 293 21.88 -26.13 -11.50
C ALA A 293 22.19 -26.86 -12.81
N ASP A 294 22.03 -26.20 -13.96
CA ASP A 294 22.30 -26.73 -15.29
C ASP A 294 23.06 -25.73 -16.18
N SER A 295 23.55 -26.21 -17.33
CA SER A 295 24.17 -25.37 -18.37
C SER A 295 23.13 -24.99 -19.41
N HIS A 296 22.99 -23.72 -19.72
CA HIS A 296 21.96 -23.20 -20.62
C HIS A 296 22.50 -22.74 -21.98
N SER A 297 21.63 -22.78 -22.98
CA SER A 297 21.87 -22.19 -24.30
C SER A 297 20.85 -21.08 -24.60
N TYR A 298 21.17 -20.20 -25.56
CA TYR A 298 20.27 -19.13 -25.99
C TYR A 298 18.88 -19.62 -26.42
N ARG A 299 18.75 -20.90 -26.81
CA ARG A 299 17.47 -21.51 -27.22
C ARG A 299 16.52 -21.78 -26.07
N GLU A 300 17.02 -21.83 -24.84
CA GLU A 300 16.25 -22.05 -23.62
C GLU A 300 15.80 -20.72 -22.99
N LEU A 301 16.36 -19.60 -23.47
CA LEU A 301 15.99 -18.26 -23.02
C LEU A 301 14.87 -17.67 -23.88
N PRO A 302 13.90 -16.96 -23.31
CA PRO A 302 13.82 -16.57 -21.92
C PRO A 302 13.33 -17.71 -21.01
N MET A 303 13.97 -17.87 -19.84
CA MET A 303 13.54 -18.78 -18.79
C MET A 303 12.78 -17.99 -17.72
N ARG A 304 11.53 -18.33 -17.44
CA ARG A 304 10.65 -17.61 -16.50
C ARG A 304 10.33 -18.47 -15.29
N LEU A 305 11.00 -18.25 -14.18
CA LEU A 305 10.86 -19.00 -12.92
C LEU A 305 10.05 -18.21 -11.90
N ALA A 306 8.92 -18.76 -11.44
CA ALA A 306 8.03 -18.14 -10.48
C ALA A 306 8.06 -18.87 -9.13
N ASP A 307 8.25 -18.16 -8.02
CA ASP A 307 8.33 -18.73 -6.67
C ASP A 307 7.36 -18.01 -5.72
N PHE A 308 6.27 -18.67 -5.33
CA PHE A 308 5.40 -18.22 -4.24
C PHE A 308 6.05 -18.46 -2.86
N GLY A 309 7.35 -18.25 -2.78
CA GLY A 309 8.11 -18.41 -1.55
C GLY A 309 7.66 -17.46 -0.44
N ARG A 310 7.51 -18.00 0.78
CA ARG A 310 7.27 -17.14 1.93
C ARG A 310 8.55 -16.39 2.30
N LEU A 311 8.43 -15.08 2.44
CA LEU A 311 9.53 -14.17 2.75
C LEU A 311 9.34 -13.58 4.15
N HIS A 312 10.47 -13.21 4.78
CA HIS A 312 10.46 -12.60 6.10
C HIS A 312 11.37 -11.37 6.11
N ARG A 313 10.81 -10.23 6.54
CA ARG A 313 11.56 -8.98 6.69
C ARG A 313 11.39 -8.44 8.09
N ASN A 314 12.51 -8.04 8.71
CA ASN A 314 12.54 -7.45 10.05
C ASN A 314 12.09 -5.97 9.98
N GLU A 315 10.83 -5.75 9.63
CA GLU A 315 10.24 -4.42 9.60
C GLU A 315 10.18 -3.82 11.01
N ARG A 316 10.52 -2.54 11.17
CA ARG A 316 10.42 -1.84 12.46
C ARG A 316 8.96 -1.77 12.92
N SER A 317 8.70 -1.83 14.23
CA SER A 317 7.33 -1.85 14.79
C SER A 317 6.50 -0.64 14.35
N GLY A 318 7.11 0.55 14.28
CA GLY A 318 6.41 1.79 13.94
C GLY A 318 5.93 1.91 12.50
N VAL A 319 6.39 1.03 11.58
CA VAL A 319 6.02 1.10 10.16
C VAL A 319 5.06 -0.02 9.73
N THR A 320 4.81 -1.02 10.59
CA THR A 320 3.89 -2.12 10.27
C THR A 320 2.43 -1.67 10.30
N HIS A 321 1.61 -2.13 9.35
CA HIS A 321 0.23 -1.67 9.23
C HIS A 321 -0.70 -2.73 8.61
N GLY A 322 -1.44 -3.45 9.44
CA GLY A 322 -2.38 -4.49 8.99
C GLY A 322 -1.73 -5.45 7.98
N LEU A 323 -2.43 -5.74 6.88
CA LEU A 323 -1.90 -6.55 5.78
C LEU A 323 -0.98 -5.75 4.83
N THR A 324 -1.02 -4.42 4.85
CA THR A 324 -0.30 -3.61 3.86
C THR A 324 1.21 -3.51 4.14
N ARG A 325 1.65 -3.74 5.38
CA ARG A 325 3.06 -3.85 5.73
C ARG A 325 3.27 -4.84 6.87
N VAL A 326 3.74 -6.02 6.53
CA VAL A 326 3.87 -7.19 7.39
C VAL A 326 5.30 -7.68 7.44
N ARG A 327 5.63 -8.52 8.43
CA ARG A 327 6.96 -9.15 8.57
C ARG A 327 7.07 -10.51 7.89
N SER A 328 5.95 -11.18 7.65
CA SER A 328 5.89 -12.46 6.95
C SER A 328 4.86 -12.38 5.83
N PHE A 329 5.25 -12.67 4.59
CA PHE A 329 4.40 -12.52 3.41
C PHE A 329 4.83 -13.46 2.29
N VAL A 330 3.95 -13.62 1.31
CA VAL A 330 4.21 -14.33 0.05
C VAL A 330 4.14 -13.31 -1.09
N GLN A 331 5.03 -13.42 -2.07
CA GLN A 331 4.95 -12.63 -3.31
C GLN A 331 4.59 -13.52 -4.50
N ASP A 332 3.93 -12.93 -5.49
CA ASP A 332 3.83 -13.51 -6.83
C ASP A 332 5.11 -13.24 -7.63
N ASP A 333 6.23 -13.55 -7.02
CA ASP A 333 7.56 -13.22 -7.49
C ASP A 333 8.01 -14.14 -8.63
N ALA A 334 8.63 -13.56 -9.66
CA ALA A 334 9.30 -14.36 -10.67
C ALA A 334 10.56 -13.69 -11.19
N HIS A 335 11.48 -14.53 -11.64
CA HIS A 335 12.76 -14.16 -12.21
C HIS A 335 12.83 -14.64 -13.66
N ILE A 336 13.06 -13.72 -14.59
CA ILE A 336 13.16 -14.02 -16.00
C ILE A 336 14.64 -13.88 -16.38
N PHE A 337 15.24 -14.99 -16.78
CA PHE A 337 16.59 -15.00 -17.33
C PHE A 337 16.48 -14.87 -18.83
N CYS A 338 17.05 -13.82 -19.42
CA CYS A 338 16.88 -13.53 -20.84
C CYS A 338 18.17 -12.94 -21.46
N THR A 339 18.20 -12.86 -22.79
CA THR A 339 19.21 -12.11 -23.51
C THR A 339 18.88 -10.61 -23.51
N LEU A 340 19.85 -9.76 -23.83
CA LEU A 340 19.65 -8.31 -23.94
C LEU A 340 18.50 -7.94 -24.90
N ASP A 341 18.43 -8.61 -26.04
CA ASP A 341 17.43 -8.34 -27.07
C ASP A 341 16.01 -8.76 -26.66
N GLN A 342 15.88 -9.63 -25.65
CA GLN A 342 14.60 -10.12 -25.17
C GLN A 342 13.98 -9.22 -24.10
N ILE A 343 14.73 -8.28 -23.50
CA ILE A 343 14.25 -7.43 -22.37
C ILE A 343 12.92 -6.75 -22.72
N GLY A 344 12.85 -6.07 -23.84
CA GLY A 344 11.66 -5.33 -24.26
C GLY A 344 10.43 -6.24 -24.44
N THR A 345 10.62 -7.40 -25.06
CA THR A 345 9.55 -8.38 -25.26
C THR A 345 9.03 -8.93 -23.94
N GLU A 346 9.94 -9.24 -22.99
CA GLU A 346 9.57 -9.80 -21.69
C GLU A 346 8.83 -8.81 -20.82
N ILE A 347 9.27 -7.55 -20.79
CA ILE A 347 8.58 -6.52 -20.00
C ILE A 347 7.22 -6.20 -20.59
N ASN A 348 7.07 -6.08 -21.92
CA ASN A 348 5.79 -5.88 -22.56
C ASN A 348 4.82 -7.03 -22.29
N SER A 349 5.28 -8.29 -22.39
CA SER A 349 4.49 -9.48 -22.03
C SER A 349 4.02 -9.46 -20.57
N PHE A 350 4.87 -8.99 -19.65
CA PHE A 350 4.48 -8.82 -18.26
C PHE A 350 3.43 -7.71 -18.09
N LEU A 351 3.56 -6.58 -18.76
CA LEU A 351 2.58 -5.48 -18.71
C LEU A 351 1.21 -5.91 -19.26
N ASP A 352 1.18 -6.74 -20.31
CA ASP A 352 -0.05 -7.33 -20.83
C ASP A 352 -0.70 -8.26 -19.79
N MET A 353 0.07 -9.14 -19.16
CA MET A 353 -0.40 -10.01 -18.08
C MET A 353 -0.95 -9.22 -16.88
N LEU A 354 -0.25 -8.17 -16.48
CA LEU A 354 -0.65 -7.27 -15.39
C LEU A 354 -1.97 -6.57 -15.71
N LYS A 355 -2.12 -6.04 -16.91
CA LYS A 355 -3.36 -5.39 -17.38
C LYS A 355 -4.55 -6.36 -17.32
N GLU A 356 -4.38 -7.60 -17.79
CA GLU A 356 -5.41 -8.64 -17.72
C GLU A 356 -5.80 -8.93 -16.27
N ALA A 357 -4.80 -9.11 -15.38
CA ALA A 357 -5.01 -9.41 -13.97
C ALA A 357 -5.76 -8.28 -13.24
N TYR A 358 -5.33 -7.04 -13.43
CA TYR A 358 -5.92 -5.89 -12.76
C TYR A 358 -7.34 -5.62 -13.24
N SER A 359 -7.59 -5.70 -14.54
CA SER A 359 -8.94 -5.56 -15.10
C SER A 359 -9.92 -6.61 -14.55
N THR A 360 -9.50 -7.86 -14.41
CA THR A 360 -10.31 -8.94 -13.81
C THR A 360 -10.68 -8.65 -12.35
N LEU A 361 -9.85 -7.90 -11.63
CA LEU A 361 -10.06 -7.55 -10.22
C LEU A 361 -10.74 -6.20 -10.02
N GLY A 362 -11.11 -5.51 -11.11
CA GLY A 362 -11.83 -4.24 -11.11
C GLY A 362 -10.94 -3.01 -10.90
N PHE A 363 -9.64 -3.12 -11.20
CA PHE A 363 -8.74 -1.98 -11.28
C PHE A 363 -8.65 -1.48 -12.73
N ASP A 364 -9.29 -0.35 -13.00
CA ASP A 364 -9.45 0.16 -14.38
C ASP A 364 -8.23 0.92 -14.91
N SER A 365 -7.31 1.31 -14.04
CA SER A 365 -6.13 2.11 -14.41
C SER A 365 -4.95 1.83 -13.49
N TYR A 366 -3.76 2.12 -14.00
CA TYR A 366 -2.51 2.15 -13.22
C TYR A 366 -1.58 3.23 -13.75
N ARG A 367 -0.62 3.67 -12.93
CA ARG A 367 0.43 4.62 -13.26
C ARG A 367 1.79 3.93 -13.15
N LEU A 368 2.67 4.24 -14.09
CA LEU A 368 4.05 3.76 -14.08
C LEU A 368 5.00 4.84 -13.55
N GLU A 369 6.00 4.40 -12.80
CA GLU A 369 7.07 5.26 -12.29
C GLU A 369 8.41 4.57 -12.48
N LEU A 370 9.33 5.23 -13.21
CA LEU A 370 10.68 4.75 -13.42
C LEU A 370 11.56 5.25 -12.27
N SER A 371 11.98 4.33 -11.41
CA SER A 371 12.84 4.61 -10.26
C SER A 371 14.30 4.35 -10.64
N LEU A 372 15.11 5.42 -10.63
CA LEU A 372 16.50 5.43 -11.04
C LEU A 372 17.44 5.13 -9.86
N ARG A 373 18.74 5.00 -10.15
CA ARG A 373 19.80 4.57 -9.22
C ARG A 373 19.79 5.28 -7.86
N PRO A 374 19.86 4.52 -6.75
CA PRO A 374 20.02 5.09 -5.42
C PRO A 374 21.50 5.38 -5.11
N GLU A 375 21.75 6.15 -4.04
CA GLU A 375 23.09 6.46 -3.57
C GLU A 375 23.85 5.18 -3.17
N LYS A 376 23.21 4.32 -2.35
CA LYS A 376 23.77 3.01 -1.98
C LYS A 376 23.35 1.96 -3.00
N ARG A 377 24.27 1.50 -3.81
CA ARG A 377 24.02 0.51 -4.87
C ARG A 377 25.21 -0.43 -5.08
N VAL A 378 24.96 -1.55 -5.74
CA VAL A 378 25.96 -2.50 -6.24
C VAL A 378 26.08 -2.39 -7.75
N GLY A 379 27.20 -2.84 -8.32
CA GLY A 379 27.49 -2.75 -9.77
C GLY A 379 28.20 -1.47 -10.16
N SER A 380 28.72 -1.44 -11.39
CA SER A 380 29.42 -0.28 -11.95
C SER A 380 28.44 0.78 -12.51
N ASP A 381 28.92 2.01 -12.69
CA ASP A 381 28.11 3.07 -13.29
C ASP A 381 27.71 2.74 -14.73
N GLU A 382 28.59 2.07 -15.50
CA GLU A 382 28.29 1.64 -16.88
C GLU A 382 27.13 0.60 -16.92
N MET A 383 27.05 -0.29 -15.91
CA MET A 383 25.92 -1.22 -15.79
C MET A 383 24.63 -0.46 -15.55
N TRP A 384 24.66 0.52 -14.64
CA TRP A 384 23.51 1.34 -14.31
C TRP A 384 23.06 2.18 -15.51
N ASP A 385 24.00 2.84 -16.21
CA ASP A 385 23.70 3.62 -17.41
C ASP A 385 22.99 2.76 -18.46
N LYS A 386 23.47 1.53 -18.68
CA LYS A 386 22.87 0.58 -19.62
C LYS A 386 21.47 0.14 -19.19
N ALA A 387 21.29 -0.15 -17.90
CA ALA A 387 20.01 -0.61 -17.39
C ALA A 387 18.93 0.50 -17.41
N GLU A 388 19.30 1.72 -17.00
CA GLU A 388 18.40 2.87 -17.03
C GLU A 388 18.03 3.26 -18.46
N ALA A 389 18.99 3.26 -19.39
CA ALA A 389 18.71 3.52 -20.80
C ALA A 389 17.74 2.49 -21.39
N ALA A 390 17.93 1.19 -21.10
CA ALA A 390 17.06 0.13 -21.60
C ALA A 390 15.60 0.28 -21.12
N LEU A 391 15.38 0.62 -19.85
CA LEU A 391 14.02 0.84 -19.32
C LEU A 391 13.40 2.14 -19.86
N THR A 392 14.18 3.21 -19.99
CA THR A 392 13.72 4.49 -20.56
C THR A 392 13.29 4.31 -22.01
N GLU A 393 14.14 3.70 -22.86
CA GLU A 393 13.83 3.43 -24.27
C GLU A 393 12.57 2.57 -24.43
N LEU A 394 12.39 1.56 -23.55
CA LEU A 394 11.22 0.73 -23.56
C LEU A 394 9.94 1.50 -23.22
N LEU A 395 9.96 2.31 -22.16
CA LEU A 395 8.82 3.11 -21.73
C LEU A 395 8.46 4.17 -22.80
N ASP A 396 9.47 4.85 -23.36
CA ASP A 396 9.27 5.82 -24.45
C ASP A 396 8.63 5.15 -25.69
N ALA A 397 9.09 3.96 -26.06
CA ALA A 397 8.56 3.19 -27.18
C ALA A 397 7.15 2.66 -26.93
N SER A 398 6.77 2.37 -25.67
CA SER A 398 5.44 1.86 -25.30
C SER A 398 4.33 2.91 -25.46
N GLY A 399 4.66 4.20 -25.43
CA GLY A 399 3.73 5.31 -25.46
C GLY A 399 2.87 5.43 -24.19
N VAL A 400 3.21 4.70 -23.12
CA VAL A 400 2.56 4.81 -21.80
C VAL A 400 3.16 5.99 -21.06
N GLU A 401 2.32 6.85 -20.48
CA GLU A 401 2.80 7.95 -19.64
C GLU A 401 3.43 7.41 -18.35
N TYR A 402 4.62 7.92 -18.02
CA TYR A 402 5.32 7.59 -16.79
C TYR A 402 6.01 8.80 -16.18
N THR A 403 6.35 8.72 -14.90
CA THR A 403 7.21 9.68 -14.20
C THR A 403 8.56 9.03 -13.90
N ALA A 404 9.61 9.84 -13.78
CA ALA A 404 10.95 9.35 -13.40
C ALA A 404 11.38 9.96 -12.07
N GLU A 405 11.77 9.10 -11.12
CA GLU A 405 12.21 9.48 -9.77
C GLU A 405 13.66 9.03 -9.53
N SER A 406 14.51 9.97 -9.12
CA SER A 406 15.91 9.68 -8.82
C SER A 406 16.06 9.18 -7.38
N GLY A 407 16.90 8.15 -7.19
CA GLY A 407 17.23 7.65 -5.85
C GLY A 407 16.36 6.53 -5.33
N GLU A 408 15.25 6.18 -6.01
CA GLU A 408 14.25 5.21 -5.54
C GLU A 408 14.44 3.80 -6.14
N GLY A 409 15.44 3.59 -6.98
CA GLY A 409 15.78 2.29 -7.57
C GLY A 409 16.15 1.23 -6.53
N ALA A 410 16.10 -0.04 -6.91
CA ALA A 410 16.62 -1.12 -6.06
C ALA A 410 18.15 -1.00 -5.95
N PHE A 411 18.75 -1.57 -4.90
CA PHE A 411 20.21 -1.46 -4.73
C PHE A 411 21.01 -2.16 -5.84
N TYR A 412 20.39 -3.01 -6.64
CA TYR A 412 20.99 -3.81 -7.72
C TYR A 412 20.55 -3.43 -9.13
N GLY A 413 19.55 -2.54 -9.29
CA GLY A 413 19.09 -2.11 -10.61
C GLY A 413 17.93 -1.12 -10.56
N PRO A 414 17.69 -0.40 -11.67
CA PRO A 414 16.53 0.47 -11.83
C PRO A 414 15.25 -0.36 -11.92
N LYS A 415 14.12 0.28 -11.61
CA LYS A 415 12.83 -0.42 -11.58
C LYS A 415 11.70 0.42 -12.16
N ILE A 416 10.69 -0.27 -12.68
CA ILE A 416 9.39 0.31 -12.99
C ILE A 416 8.46 -0.07 -11.86
N ASP A 417 7.99 0.90 -11.09
CA ASP A 417 6.98 0.72 -10.06
C ASP A 417 5.59 0.97 -10.63
N ILE A 418 4.64 0.14 -10.24
CA ILE A 418 3.27 0.17 -10.74
C ILE A 418 2.35 0.59 -9.60
N PHE A 419 1.74 1.76 -9.74
CA PHE A 419 0.80 2.34 -8.78
C PHE A 419 -0.64 2.16 -9.27
N VAL A 420 -1.50 1.71 -8.38
CA VAL A 420 -2.90 1.44 -8.67
C VAL A 420 -3.79 2.27 -7.76
N PRO A 421 -4.70 3.09 -8.31
CA PRO A 421 -5.67 3.81 -7.51
C PRO A 421 -6.75 2.85 -6.99
N ASP A 422 -7.05 2.91 -5.70
CA ASP A 422 -8.20 2.18 -5.15
C ASP A 422 -9.53 2.92 -5.43
N ALA A 423 -10.66 2.32 -5.02
CA ALA A 423 -12.00 2.86 -5.25
C ALA A 423 -12.27 4.26 -4.64
N ILE A 424 -11.38 4.76 -3.79
CA ILE A 424 -11.45 6.10 -3.20
C ILE A 424 -10.29 7.00 -3.63
N GLY A 425 -9.52 6.58 -4.64
CA GLY A 425 -8.46 7.35 -5.28
C GLY A 425 -7.16 7.48 -4.46
N ARG A 426 -6.84 6.47 -3.61
CA ARG A 426 -5.51 6.36 -2.99
C ARG A 426 -4.62 5.51 -3.89
N ASP A 427 -3.41 6.00 -4.19
CA ASP A 427 -2.42 5.25 -4.95
C ASP A 427 -1.70 4.21 -4.07
N TRP A 428 -1.61 3.00 -4.60
CA TRP A 428 -0.91 1.89 -3.98
C TRP A 428 0.16 1.34 -4.91
N GLN A 429 1.41 1.40 -4.51
CA GLN A 429 2.48 0.67 -5.18
C GLN A 429 2.27 -0.83 -4.92
N LEU A 430 1.97 -1.59 -5.97
CA LEU A 430 1.68 -3.02 -5.92
C LEU A 430 2.66 -3.80 -6.80
N GLY A 431 2.64 -3.58 -8.11
CA GLY A 431 3.53 -4.27 -9.03
C GLY A 431 4.90 -3.62 -9.15
N THR A 432 5.87 -4.38 -9.64
CA THR A 432 7.22 -3.89 -9.94
C THR A 432 7.89 -4.75 -11.01
N VAL A 433 8.74 -4.12 -11.81
CA VAL A 433 9.71 -4.75 -12.73
C VAL A 433 11.07 -4.15 -12.45
N GLN A 434 12.08 -4.98 -12.23
CA GLN A 434 13.42 -4.55 -11.86
C GLN A 434 14.44 -5.22 -12.78
N LEU A 435 15.30 -4.45 -13.39
CA LEU A 435 16.30 -4.93 -14.34
C LEU A 435 17.64 -5.10 -13.62
N ASP A 436 18.19 -6.31 -13.61
CA ASP A 436 19.39 -6.66 -12.85
C ASP A 436 20.48 -7.26 -13.75
N PHE A 437 21.60 -6.58 -13.83
CA PHE A 437 22.84 -7.06 -14.45
C PHE A 437 23.86 -7.51 -13.39
N SER A 438 23.65 -7.15 -12.12
CA SER A 438 24.58 -7.42 -11.03
C SER A 438 24.53 -8.87 -10.56
N LEU A 439 23.32 -9.43 -10.40
CA LEU A 439 23.14 -10.81 -9.95
C LEU A 439 23.83 -11.83 -10.88
N PRO A 440 23.67 -11.74 -12.23
CA PRO A 440 24.40 -12.61 -13.15
C PRO A 440 25.91 -12.51 -13.04
N GLU A 441 26.44 -11.33 -12.79
CA GLU A 441 27.89 -11.13 -12.61
C GLU A 441 28.37 -11.75 -11.29
N ARG A 442 27.67 -11.50 -10.18
CA ARG A 442 28.05 -12.00 -8.85
C ARG A 442 27.99 -13.52 -8.73
N PHE A 443 27.08 -14.14 -9.48
CA PHE A 443 26.91 -15.60 -9.50
C PHE A 443 27.63 -16.27 -10.67
N ASP A 444 28.36 -15.50 -11.48
CA ASP A 444 29.07 -15.99 -12.69
C ASP A 444 28.17 -16.81 -13.64
N MET A 445 26.96 -16.30 -13.86
CA MET A 445 25.98 -16.96 -14.73
C MET A 445 26.34 -16.77 -16.19
N GLU A 446 26.23 -17.85 -16.97
CA GLU A 446 26.51 -17.83 -18.40
C GLU A 446 25.52 -18.69 -19.17
N TYR A 447 25.35 -18.38 -20.46
CA TYR A 447 24.70 -19.24 -21.43
C TYR A 447 25.54 -19.34 -22.71
N ALA A 448 25.38 -20.43 -23.48
CA ALA A 448 26.00 -20.57 -24.80
C ALA A 448 25.19 -19.77 -25.81
N ALA A 449 25.79 -18.75 -26.41
CA ALA A 449 25.19 -17.94 -27.47
C ALA A 449 25.19 -18.69 -28.81
N GLU A 450 24.48 -18.15 -29.81
CA GLU A 450 24.34 -18.76 -31.15
C GLU A 450 25.70 -18.92 -31.88
N ASP A 451 26.60 -17.98 -31.64
CA ASP A 451 27.97 -17.98 -32.20
C ASP A 451 28.93 -18.91 -31.44
N GLY A 452 28.44 -19.61 -30.40
CA GLY A 452 29.22 -20.51 -29.56
C GLY A 452 30.03 -19.80 -28.46
N THR A 453 29.93 -18.49 -28.32
CA THR A 453 30.54 -17.75 -27.20
C THR A 453 29.73 -17.94 -25.89
N ARG A 454 30.37 -17.67 -24.75
CA ARG A 454 29.70 -17.59 -23.47
C ARG A 454 29.28 -16.14 -23.19
N GLN A 455 28.03 -15.97 -22.90
CA GLN A 455 27.46 -14.64 -22.60
C GLN A 455 26.70 -14.68 -21.27
N ARG A 456 26.62 -13.53 -20.58
CA ARG A 456 25.83 -13.36 -19.35
C ARG A 456 24.38 -13.07 -19.68
N PRO A 457 23.42 -13.78 -19.02
CA PRO A 457 22.01 -13.40 -19.11
C PRO A 457 21.75 -12.08 -18.38
N VAL A 458 20.62 -11.48 -18.65
CA VAL A 458 20.04 -10.41 -17.85
C VAL A 458 18.95 -11.04 -16.99
N VAL A 459 18.77 -10.54 -15.77
CA VAL A 459 17.68 -10.95 -14.90
C VAL A 459 16.64 -9.84 -14.79
N ILE A 460 15.38 -10.19 -15.04
CA ILE A 460 14.25 -9.32 -14.78
C ILE A 460 13.52 -9.90 -13.57
N HIS A 461 13.52 -9.17 -12.46
CA HIS A 461 12.70 -9.46 -11.30
C HIS A 461 11.34 -8.81 -11.50
N ARG A 462 10.27 -9.54 -11.29
CA ARG A 462 8.94 -8.93 -11.39
C ARG A 462 7.97 -9.50 -10.37
N ALA A 463 7.08 -8.66 -9.90
CA ALA A 463 5.91 -9.03 -9.15
C ALA A 463 4.72 -8.22 -9.67
N MET A 464 3.59 -8.86 -9.89
CA MET A 464 2.38 -8.22 -10.40
C MET A 464 1.52 -7.67 -9.25
N TYR A 465 1.25 -8.50 -8.25
CA TYR A 465 0.55 -8.11 -7.03
C TYR A 465 1.51 -7.63 -5.94
N GLY A 466 2.78 -7.96 -6.05
CA GLY A 466 3.75 -7.77 -4.99
C GLY A 466 3.49 -8.73 -3.83
N SER A 467 3.46 -8.23 -2.59
CA SER A 467 3.02 -9.05 -1.46
C SER A 467 1.53 -9.37 -1.58
N LEU A 468 1.18 -10.67 -1.57
CA LEU A 468 -0.21 -11.11 -1.62
C LEU A 468 -1.02 -10.62 -0.40
N GLU A 469 -0.38 -10.48 0.76
CA GLU A 469 -0.99 -9.91 1.95
C GLU A 469 -1.33 -8.43 1.72
N ARG A 470 -0.36 -7.63 1.20
CA ARG A 470 -0.59 -6.21 0.87
C ARG A 470 -1.67 -6.07 -0.19
N PHE A 471 -1.60 -6.84 -1.24
CA PHE A 471 -2.59 -6.82 -2.31
C PHE A 471 -3.99 -7.18 -1.80
N LEU A 472 -4.11 -8.24 -0.98
CA LEU A 472 -5.38 -8.61 -0.38
C LEU A 472 -5.93 -7.50 0.53
N GLY A 473 -5.08 -6.84 1.31
CA GLY A 473 -5.48 -5.68 2.12
C GLY A 473 -6.09 -4.57 1.26
N VAL A 474 -5.41 -4.19 0.18
CA VAL A 474 -5.88 -3.19 -0.79
C VAL A 474 -7.17 -3.65 -1.48
N LEU A 475 -7.25 -4.92 -1.90
CA LEU A 475 -8.42 -5.48 -2.56
C LEU A 475 -9.66 -5.51 -1.64
N ILE A 476 -9.49 -5.85 -0.35
CA ILE A 476 -10.57 -5.76 0.64
C ILE A 476 -11.12 -4.33 0.72
N GLU A 477 -10.25 -3.33 0.75
CA GLU A 477 -10.64 -1.92 0.82
C GLU A 477 -11.27 -1.45 -0.50
N HIS A 478 -10.70 -1.82 -1.64
CA HIS A 478 -11.21 -1.52 -2.98
C HIS A 478 -12.64 -2.05 -3.16
N LEU A 479 -12.86 -3.32 -2.87
CA LEU A 479 -14.15 -4.00 -2.99
C LEU A 479 -15.08 -3.77 -1.77
N SER A 480 -14.63 -3.07 -0.73
CA SER A 480 -15.37 -2.96 0.56
C SER A 480 -15.77 -4.35 1.13
N GLY A 481 -14.90 -5.34 0.96
CA GLY A 481 -15.12 -6.73 1.34
C GLY A 481 -16.13 -7.52 0.50
N ALA A 482 -16.69 -6.91 -0.55
CA ALA A 482 -17.69 -7.53 -1.41
C ALA A 482 -17.05 -8.26 -2.60
N PHE A 483 -16.32 -9.32 -2.33
CA PHE A 483 -15.63 -10.12 -3.36
C PHE A 483 -16.56 -10.56 -4.49
N PRO A 484 -16.07 -10.65 -5.77
CA PRO A 484 -16.81 -11.26 -6.87
C PRO A 484 -17.07 -12.75 -6.59
N LEU A 485 -18.02 -13.35 -7.30
CA LEU A 485 -18.50 -14.71 -7.01
C LEU A 485 -17.36 -15.73 -6.98
N TRP A 486 -16.44 -15.67 -7.95
CA TRP A 486 -15.35 -16.63 -8.08
C TRP A 486 -14.37 -16.62 -6.89
N MET A 487 -14.17 -15.45 -6.24
CA MET A 487 -13.30 -15.28 -5.06
C MET A 487 -14.04 -15.41 -3.73
N ALA A 488 -15.36 -15.18 -3.69
CA ALA A 488 -16.12 -15.12 -2.45
C ALA A 488 -15.94 -16.40 -1.61
N PRO A 489 -15.52 -16.31 -0.34
CA PRO A 489 -15.28 -17.51 0.49
C PRO A 489 -16.56 -18.30 0.77
N VAL A 490 -17.70 -17.62 0.76
CA VAL A 490 -19.05 -18.19 0.73
C VAL A 490 -19.75 -17.57 -0.47
N GLN A 491 -20.15 -18.39 -1.45
CA GLN A 491 -20.76 -17.95 -2.69
C GLN A 491 -22.27 -17.86 -2.61
N ALA A 492 -22.87 -18.76 -1.84
CA ALA A 492 -24.29 -18.74 -1.57
C ALA A 492 -24.64 -19.21 -0.14
N VAL A 493 -25.66 -18.62 0.44
CA VAL A 493 -26.31 -19.11 1.67
C VAL A 493 -27.70 -19.56 1.33
N VAL A 494 -28.03 -20.82 1.64
CA VAL A 494 -29.39 -21.34 1.50
C VAL A 494 -30.16 -21.10 2.79
N VAL A 495 -31.32 -20.43 2.70
CA VAL A 495 -32.08 -19.92 3.82
C VAL A 495 -33.44 -20.62 3.91
N PRO A 496 -33.63 -21.58 4.84
CA PRO A 496 -34.95 -22.16 5.11
C PRO A 496 -35.84 -21.14 5.80
N ILE A 497 -37.10 -20.98 5.34
CA ILE A 497 -38.10 -20.11 5.98
C ILE A 497 -38.57 -20.71 7.31
N ALA A 498 -38.66 -22.05 7.42
CA ALA A 498 -39.00 -22.80 8.60
C ALA A 498 -38.24 -24.12 8.67
N ASP A 499 -38.18 -24.76 9.85
CA ASP A 499 -37.41 -25.98 10.09
C ASP A 499 -37.77 -27.14 9.13
N ARG A 500 -39.04 -27.25 8.75
CA ARG A 500 -39.52 -28.27 7.79
C ARG A 500 -38.89 -28.12 6.40
N HIS A 501 -38.28 -26.98 6.09
CA HIS A 501 -37.62 -26.72 4.79
C HIS A 501 -36.11 -27.04 4.81
N ILE A 502 -35.54 -27.37 6.00
CA ILE A 502 -34.09 -27.60 6.15
C ILE A 502 -33.62 -28.75 5.22
N SER A 503 -34.38 -29.87 5.19
CA SER A 503 -34.00 -31.03 4.35
C SER A 503 -33.83 -30.65 2.86
N PHE A 504 -34.78 -29.89 2.32
CA PHE A 504 -34.67 -29.39 0.93
C PHE A 504 -33.49 -28.42 0.75
N CYS A 505 -33.27 -27.53 1.70
CA CYS A 505 -32.13 -26.61 1.67
C CYS A 505 -30.79 -27.37 1.73
N ASP A 506 -30.69 -28.44 2.51
CA ASP A 506 -29.50 -29.30 2.56
C ASP A 506 -29.24 -30.01 1.22
N GLU A 507 -30.30 -30.49 0.54
CA GLU A 507 -30.20 -31.06 -0.81
C GLU A 507 -29.70 -30.02 -1.83
N VAL A 508 -30.24 -28.79 -1.78
CA VAL A 508 -29.78 -27.66 -2.62
C VAL A 508 -28.30 -27.37 -2.37
N ALA A 509 -27.89 -27.21 -1.11
CA ALA A 509 -26.51 -26.95 -0.77
C ALA A 509 -25.57 -28.11 -1.16
N ALA A 510 -26.01 -29.37 -1.02
CA ALA A 510 -25.23 -30.53 -1.43
C ALA A 510 -25.00 -30.55 -2.94
N LYS A 511 -26.02 -30.27 -3.76
CA LYS A 511 -25.90 -30.17 -5.23
C LYS A 511 -24.93 -29.06 -5.63
N LEU A 512 -25.00 -27.87 -5.02
CA LEU A 512 -24.06 -26.78 -5.27
C LEU A 512 -22.63 -27.18 -4.93
N LYS A 513 -22.40 -27.79 -3.75
CA LYS A 513 -21.08 -28.27 -3.32
C LYS A 513 -20.51 -29.33 -4.25
N ALA A 514 -21.35 -30.22 -4.79
CA ALA A 514 -20.91 -31.25 -5.74
C ALA A 514 -20.35 -30.65 -7.04
N GLN A 515 -20.71 -29.42 -7.36
CA GLN A 515 -20.18 -28.63 -8.50
C GLN A 515 -19.07 -27.66 -8.10
N GLY A 516 -18.48 -27.80 -6.90
CA GLY A 516 -17.41 -26.94 -6.40
C GLY A 516 -17.87 -25.56 -5.92
N ILE A 517 -19.18 -25.30 -5.86
CA ILE A 517 -19.73 -24.03 -5.40
C ILE A 517 -19.76 -24.00 -3.86
N ARG A 518 -19.14 -22.98 -3.27
CA ARG A 518 -19.02 -22.78 -1.81
C ARG A 518 -20.35 -22.28 -1.20
N ALA A 519 -21.24 -23.20 -0.89
CA ALA A 519 -22.55 -22.91 -0.31
C ALA A 519 -22.75 -23.60 1.04
N HIS A 520 -23.57 -23.02 1.91
CA HIS A 520 -24.02 -23.66 3.16
C HIS A 520 -25.46 -23.27 3.48
N VAL A 521 -26.10 -24.04 4.36
CA VAL A 521 -27.45 -23.76 4.87
C VAL A 521 -27.34 -22.97 6.16
N ASP A 522 -28.12 -21.91 6.30
CA ASP A 522 -28.26 -21.18 7.58
C ASP A 522 -29.32 -21.86 8.46
N ASN A 523 -28.86 -22.78 9.30
CA ASN A 523 -29.70 -23.52 10.25
C ASN A 523 -29.87 -22.81 11.59
N SER A 524 -29.57 -21.51 11.69
CA SER A 524 -29.84 -20.75 12.93
C SER A 524 -31.36 -20.67 13.20
N ASN A 525 -31.70 -20.43 14.45
CA ASN A 525 -33.11 -20.23 14.87
C ASN A 525 -33.65 -18.82 14.57
N ASP A 526 -32.87 -18.03 13.80
CA ASP A 526 -33.25 -16.67 13.44
C ASP A 526 -34.38 -16.64 12.41
N ARG A 527 -35.14 -15.54 12.41
CA ARG A 527 -36.14 -15.30 11.36
C ARG A 527 -35.48 -15.07 10.00
N MET A 528 -36.13 -15.50 8.92
CA MET A 528 -35.65 -15.36 7.54
C MET A 528 -34.98 -13.99 7.23
N ASN A 529 -35.65 -12.89 7.62
CA ASN A 529 -35.10 -11.55 7.37
C ASN A 529 -33.79 -11.27 8.14
N ALA A 530 -33.61 -11.86 9.32
CA ALA A 530 -32.37 -11.75 10.09
C ALA A 530 -31.24 -12.56 9.43
N LYS A 531 -31.52 -13.79 8.96
CA LYS A 531 -30.59 -14.61 8.18
C LYS A 531 -30.13 -13.91 6.91
N ILE A 532 -31.06 -13.33 6.13
CA ILE A 532 -30.76 -12.54 4.92
C ILE A 532 -29.86 -11.36 5.28
N ARG A 533 -30.23 -10.60 6.33
CA ARG A 533 -29.41 -9.46 6.78
C ARG A 533 -28.00 -9.89 7.19
N GLN A 534 -27.86 -11.00 7.91
CA GLN A 534 -26.55 -11.51 8.31
C GLN A 534 -25.72 -11.92 7.10
N ALA A 535 -26.31 -12.61 6.11
CA ALA A 535 -25.62 -12.95 4.86
C ALA A 535 -25.17 -11.70 4.08
N GLN A 536 -25.99 -10.64 4.04
CA GLN A 536 -25.61 -9.35 3.42
C GLN A 536 -24.47 -8.65 4.18
N LEU A 537 -24.50 -8.66 5.52
CA LEU A 537 -23.39 -8.13 6.34
C LEU A 537 -22.08 -8.90 6.10
N GLN A 538 -22.18 -10.23 5.91
CA GLN A 538 -21.06 -11.09 5.54
C GLN A 538 -20.69 -10.99 4.05
N LYS A 539 -21.31 -10.08 3.29
CA LYS A 539 -21.05 -9.81 1.87
C LYS A 539 -21.21 -11.03 0.95
N VAL A 540 -22.05 -12.01 1.36
CA VAL A 540 -22.31 -13.20 0.54
C VAL A 540 -23.01 -12.79 -0.76
N PRO A 541 -22.52 -13.22 -1.93
CA PRO A 541 -23.09 -12.81 -3.23
C PRO A 541 -24.56 -13.15 -3.40
N TYR A 542 -24.97 -14.37 -3.01
CA TYR A 542 -26.32 -14.86 -3.21
C TYR A 542 -26.93 -15.48 -1.96
N MET A 543 -28.21 -15.20 -1.74
CA MET A 543 -29.08 -15.86 -0.75
C MET A 543 -30.19 -16.62 -1.48
N LEU A 544 -30.28 -17.92 -1.25
CA LEU A 544 -31.22 -18.82 -1.87
C LEU A 544 -32.29 -19.19 -0.82
N VAL A 545 -33.46 -18.59 -0.95
CA VAL A 545 -34.54 -18.75 0.06
C VAL A 545 -35.50 -19.84 -0.39
N ALA A 546 -35.85 -20.75 0.53
CA ALA A 546 -36.82 -21.80 0.26
C ALA A 546 -37.94 -21.86 1.33
N GLY A 547 -39.16 -21.81 0.86
CA GLY A 547 -40.40 -22.03 1.60
C GLY A 547 -41.26 -23.07 0.94
N ASP A 548 -42.54 -23.18 1.34
CA ASP A 548 -43.46 -24.18 0.84
C ASP A 548 -43.66 -24.06 -0.69
N GLN A 549 -43.77 -22.83 -1.21
CA GLN A 549 -43.97 -22.58 -2.65
C GLN A 549 -42.76 -23.01 -3.49
N GLU A 550 -41.55 -22.65 -3.03
CA GLU A 550 -40.32 -23.02 -3.70
C GLU A 550 -40.11 -24.53 -3.74
N ILE A 551 -40.40 -25.23 -2.62
CA ILE A 551 -40.32 -26.70 -2.53
C ILE A 551 -41.29 -27.37 -3.51
N GLU A 552 -42.56 -26.90 -3.54
CA GLU A 552 -43.60 -27.45 -4.43
C GLU A 552 -43.22 -27.24 -5.92
N ALA A 553 -42.62 -26.08 -6.23
CA ALA A 553 -42.17 -25.77 -7.57
C ALA A 553 -40.80 -26.39 -7.94
N GLY A 554 -40.05 -26.94 -6.99
CA GLY A 554 -38.69 -27.46 -7.18
C GLY A 554 -37.66 -26.36 -7.46
N THR A 555 -37.91 -25.12 -6.97
CA THR A 555 -37.08 -23.92 -7.19
C THR A 555 -36.59 -23.33 -5.87
N VAL A 556 -35.78 -22.29 -5.92
CA VAL A 556 -35.47 -21.40 -4.80
C VAL A 556 -35.65 -19.94 -5.23
N ALA A 557 -36.06 -19.07 -4.32
CA ALA A 557 -36.06 -17.63 -4.55
C ALA A 557 -34.64 -17.10 -4.40
N VAL A 558 -34.15 -16.41 -5.42
CA VAL A 558 -32.76 -15.94 -5.51
C VAL A 558 -32.67 -14.46 -5.17
N ARG A 559 -31.87 -14.11 -4.19
CA ARG A 559 -31.61 -12.72 -3.80
C ARG A 559 -30.11 -12.41 -3.83
N THR A 560 -29.76 -11.28 -4.42
CA THR A 560 -28.38 -10.79 -4.44
C THR A 560 -28.00 -10.04 -3.15
N ARG A 561 -26.71 -9.88 -2.86
CA ARG A 561 -26.21 -9.08 -1.72
C ARG A 561 -26.62 -7.61 -1.78
N THR A 562 -26.89 -7.07 -2.97
CA THR A 562 -27.39 -5.69 -3.17
C THR A 562 -28.85 -5.54 -2.82
N GLY A 563 -29.57 -6.65 -2.58
CA GLY A 563 -30.98 -6.67 -2.21
C GLY A 563 -31.95 -6.87 -3.38
N GLU A 564 -31.44 -7.06 -4.59
CA GLU A 564 -32.23 -7.39 -5.77
C GLU A 564 -32.80 -8.81 -5.65
N ASN A 565 -34.07 -8.97 -5.98
CA ASN A 565 -34.70 -10.29 -6.10
C ASN A 565 -34.71 -10.67 -7.59
N LEU A 566 -34.13 -11.81 -7.88
CA LEU A 566 -34.17 -12.41 -9.20
C LEU A 566 -35.38 -13.37 -9.30
N ASP A 567 -35.73 -13.77 -10.51
CA ASP A 567 -36.77 -14.80 -10.70
C ASP A 567 -36.38 -16.10 -9.97
N PRO A 568 -37.34 -16.85 -9.43
CA PRO A 568 -37.08 -18.15 -8.84
C PRO A 568 -36.41 -19.08 -9.87
N MET A 569 -35.43 -19.84 -9.43
CA MET A 569 -34.62 -20.72 -10.30
C MET A 569 -34.61 -22.14 -9.74
N THR A 570 -34.56 -23.12 -10.62
CA THR A 570 -34.19 -24.48 -10.24
C THR A 570 -32.72 -24.57 -9.83
N VAL A 571 -32.33 -25.59 -9.08
CA VAL A 571 -30.94 -25.77 -8.66
C VAL A 571 -30.00 -25.89 -9.85
N ASP A 572 -30.43 -26.55 -10.92
CA ASP A 572 -29.63 -26.75 -12.13
C ASP A 572 -29.38 -25.42 -12.88
N GLU A 573 -30.39 -24.54 -12.94
CA GLU A 573 -30.22 -23.18 -13.50
C GLU A 573 -29.25 -22.34 -12.66
N ILE A 574 -29.29 -22.46 -11.32
CA ILE A 574 -28.35 -21.76 -10.43
C ILE A 574 -26.92 -22.28 -10.64
N VAL A 575 -26.77 -23.60 -10.71
CA VAL A 575 -25.46 -24.24 -11.00
C VAL A 575 -24.90 -23.72 -12.31
N ALA A 576 -25.70 -23.74 -13.38
CA ALA A 576 -25.28 -23.23 -14.70
C ALA A 576 -24.87 -21.74 -14.62
N LYS A 577 -25.71 -20.90 -14.00
CA LYS A 577 -25.42 -19.48 -13.81
C LYS A 577 -24.12 -19.24 -13.03
N PHE A 578 -23.94 -19.90 -11.89
CA PHE A 578 -22.78 -19.68 -11.04
C PHE A 578 -21.50 -20.22 -11.70
N THR A 579 -21.57 -21.37 -12.36
CA THR A 579 -20.44 -21.95 -13.09
C THR A 579 -19.98 -21.00 -14.20
N THR A 580 -20.92 -20.41 -14.95
CA THR A 580 -20.61 -19.41 -15.99
C THR A 580 -19.94 -18.17 -15.38
N GLN A 581 -20.54 -17.58 -14.33
CA GLN A 581 -19.99 -16.41 -13.68
C GLN A 581 -18.60 -16.65 -13.06
N ILE A 582 -18.38 -17.84 -12.48
CA ILE A 582 -17.08 -18.24 -11.93
C ILE A 582 -16.05 -18.38 -13.05
N ALA A 583 -16.40 -19.00 -14.17
CA ALA A 583 -15.51 -19.17 -15.32
C ALA A 583 -15.17 -17.84 -16.00
N GLU A 584 -16.14 -16.95 -16.11
CA GLU A 584 -15.97 -15.60 -16.68
C GLU A 584 -15.39 -14.58 -15.68
N ARG A 585 -15.25 -14.95 -14.41
CA ARG A 585 -14.82 -14.08 -13.30
C ARG A 585 -15.65 -12.79 -13.14
N SER A 586 -16.92 -12.89 -13.46
CA SER A 586 -17.89 -11.80 -13.39
C SER A 586 -18.65 -11.71 -12.05
#